data_a2bc0fdef3e7de7e5c6b2f230c58a1c0
#
_entry.id   a2bc0fdef3e7de7e5c6b2f230c58a1c0
#
_cell.length_a   1.000
_cell.length_b   1.000
_cell.length_c   1.000
_cell.angle_alpha   90.00
_cell.angle_beta   90.00
_cell.angle_gamma   90.00
#
_symmetry.space_group_name_H-M   'P 1'
#
loop_
_entity.id
_entity.type
_entity.pdbx_description
1 polymer ?
#
loop_
_entity_poly.entity_id
_entity_poly.type
_entity_poly.pdbx_seq_one_letter_code
_entity_poly.pdbx_strand_id
1 'polypeptide(L)'
;YYKSEEELESALNSVYADFRNFASNYKTLMILELVTEHAMPAHASKDGVISFNCWQGVNQATTYNIQIWDSGYEMINRCNVVLGRGDGVNMSDEKRNQIYGQARFFRAYTMFVLLRLYGGLAIPESYTVGLDGLEIPRKTVDETYDFIIQDLEYCIANLPTRSQWGSGSYYKASKGAAQALLGDVYLTRGCMDNNNTVYF
;
A
#
# COMPACT_ATOMS: atom_id res chain seq x y z
N TYR A 1 22.18 -2.47 9.83
CA TYR A 1 21.38 -3.16 10.82
C TYR A 1 21.05 -4.58 10.39
N TYR A 2 20.65 -4.80 9.12
CA TYR A 2 20.64 -6.12 8.53
C TYR A 2 22.02 -6.45 7.99
N LYS A 3 22.55 -7.64 8.35
CA LYS A 3 23.90 -8.04 8.01
C LYS A 3 23.93 -9.12 6.92
N SER A 4 22.82 -9.80 6.71
CA SER A 4 22.72 -10.88 5.74
C SER A 4 21.46 -10.78 4.87
N GLU A 5 21.49 -11.49 3.74
CA GLU A 5 20.37 -11.61 2.82
C GLU A 5 19.14 -12.23 3.53
N GLU A 6 19.37 -13.24 4.37
CA GLU A 6 18.29 -13.92 5.12
C GLU A 6 17.58 -12.98 6.10
N GLU A 7 18.33 -12.07 6.74
CA GLU A 7 17.75 -11.07 7.63
C GLU A 7 16.88 -10.07 6.86
N LEU A 8 17.32 -9.65 5.66
CA LEU A 8 16.54 -8.76 4.82
C LEU A 8 15.32 -9.46 4.22
N GLU A 9 15.43 -10.73 3.81
CA GLU A 9 14.28 -11.55 3.41
C GLU A 9 13.28 -11.75 4.55
N SER A 10 13.77 -11.96 5.77
CA SER A 10 12.91 -12.05 6.96
C SER A 10 12.15 -10.74 7.20
N ALA A 11 12.80 -9.60 7.02
CA ALA A 11 12.13 -8.31 7.07
C ALA A 11 11.07 -8.16 5.97
N LEU A 12 11.36 -8.59 4.75
CA LEU A 12 10.38 -8.63 3.67
C LEU A 12 9.20 -9.56 3.99
N ASN A 13 9.44 -10.72 4.60
CA ASN A 13 8.38 -11.62 5.03
C ASN A 13 7.44 -10.98 6.06
N SER A 14 7.95 -10.08 6.91
CA SER A 14 7.09 -9.30 7.81
C SER A 14 6.20 -8.32 7.03
N VAL A 15 6.70 -7.75 5.94
CA VAL A 15 5.88 -6.90 5.03
C VAL A 15 4.73 -7.72 4.44
N TYR A 16 4.98 -8.97 4.00
CA TYR A 16 3.91 -9.87 3.52
C TYR A 16 2.87 -10.19 4.59
N ALA A 17 3.30 -10.42 5.83
CA ALA A 17 2.39 -10.68 6.95
C ALA A 17 1.50 -9.46 7.24
N ASP A 18 2.07 -8.27 7.23
CA ASP A 18 1.31 -7.03 7.44
C ASP A 18 0.39 -6.72 6.27
N PHE A 19 0.86 -6.96 5.04
CA PHE A 19 0.00 -6.83 3.86
C PHE A 19 -1.23 -7.74 3.96
N ARG A 20 -1.04 -8.99 4.38
CA ARG A 20 -2.17 -9.88 4.63
C ARG A 20 -3.12 -9.30 5.68
N ASN A 21 -2.58 -8.73 6.76
CA ASN A 21 -3.40 -8.10 7.79
C ASN A 21 -4.10 -6.84 7.28
N PHE A 22 -3.44 -6.01 6.48
CA PHE A 22 -4.02 -4.81 5.89
C PHE A 22 -5.07 -5.15 4.84
N ALA A 23 -4.75 -5.98 3.86
CA ALA A 23 -5.60 -6.26 2.70
C ALA A 23 -6.77 -7.22 3.03
N SER A 24 -6.56 -8.20 3.94
CA SER A 24 -7.60 -9.15 4.35
C SER A 24 -8.28 -8.78 5.68
N ASN A 25 -7.91 -7.65 6.27
CA ASN A 25 -8.63 -7.14 7.44
C ASN A 25 -10.07 -6.89 7.02
N TYR A 26 -10.98 -7.51 7.76
CA TYR A 26 -12.40 -7.38 7.50
C TYR A 26 -12.84 -5.90 7.46
N LYS A 27 -12.18 -5.02 8.19
CA LYS A 27 -12.47 -3.58 8.23
C LYS A 27 -12.10 -2.87 6.93
N THR A 28 -10.94 -3.19 6.34
CA THR A 28 -10.53 -2.68 5.03
C THR A 28 -11.48 -3.15 3.95
N LEU A 29 -11.79 -4.45 3.93
CA LEU A 29 -12.76 -5.02 2.99
C LEU A 29 -14.16 -4.41 3.18
N MET A 30 -14.61 -4.26 4.43
CA MET A 30 -15.91 -3.66 4.73
C MET A 30 -16.02 -2.22 4.23
N ILE A 31 -15.00 -1.40 4.41
CA ILE A 31 -15.06 -0.02 3.89
C ILE A 31 -15.06 -0.01 2.36
N LEU A 32 -14.21 -0.80 1.72
CA LEU A 32 -14.16 -0.84 0.25
C LEU A 32 -15.45 -1.37 -0.38
N GLU A 33 -16.17 -2.27 0.30
CA GLU A 33 -17.42 -2.86 -0.20
C GLU A 33 -18.67 -2.12 0.27
N LEU A 34 -18.70 -1.66 1.53
CA LEU A 34 -19.89 -1.02 2.10
C LEU A 34 -20.18 0.37 1.57
N VAL A 35 -19.21 1.04 0.98
CA VAL A 35 -19.40 2.31 0.28
C VAL A 35 -20.01 2.13 -1.11
N THR A 36 -20.17 0.89 -1.56
CA THR A 36 -20.75 0.53 -2.85
C THR A 36 -22.21 0.11 -2.71
N GLU A 37 -22.93 0.02 -3.81
CA GLU A 37 -24.32 -0.49 -3.87
C GLU A 37 -24.39 -2.03 -3.75
N HIS A 38 -23.25 -2.71 -3.74
CA HIS A 38 -23.20 -4.18 -3.79
C HIS A 38 -23.30 -4.85 -2.42
N ALA A 39 -23.04 -4.12 -1.33
CA ALA A 39 -23.03 -4.67 0.01
C ALA A 39 -23.84 -3.82 0.99
N MET A 40 -24.58 -4.48 1.87
CA MET A 40 -25.27 -3.85 3.01
C MET A 40 -24.90 -4.59 4.29
N PRO A 41 -24.69 -3.88 5.41
CA PRO A 41 -24.49 -4.56 6.69
C PRO A 41 -25.79 -5.28 7.11
N ALA A 42 -25.67 -6.58 7.43
CA ALA A 42 -26.81 -7.39 7.86
C ALA A 42 -27.41 -6.93 9.20
N HIS A 43 -26.62 -6.26 10.01
CA HIS A 43 -27.04 -5.74 11.32
C HIS A 43 -26.50 -4.33 11.53
N ALA A 44 -27.29 -3.50 12.21
CA ALA A 44 -26.85 -2.22 12.76
C ALA A 44 -25.77 -2.47 13.81
N SER A 45 -24.50 -2.45 13.41
CA SER A 45 -23.41 -2.61 14.37
C SER A 45 -23.16 -1.29 15.09
N LYS A 46 -22.79 -1.38 16.36
CA LYS A 46 -22.39 -0.22 17.17
C LYS A 46 -21.08 0.45 16.67
N ASP A 47 -20.41 -0.16 15.71
CA ASP A 47 -19.04 0.17 15.31
C ASP A 47 -18.96 1.13 14.11
N GLY A 48 -20.06 1.81 13.77
CA GLY A 48 -20.03 2.81 12.69
C GLY A 48 -20.10 2.26 11.27
N VAL A 49 -20.28 0.93 11.08
CA VAL A 49 -20.38 0.28 9.77
C VAL A 49 -21.52 0.88 8.93
N ILE A 50 -22.67 1.17 9.55
CA ILE A 50 -23.81 1.81 8.87
C ILE A 50 -23.45 3.20 8.37
N SER A 51 -22.62 3.93 9.10
CA SER A 51 -22.21 5.28 8.70
C SER A 51 -21.54 5.28 7.33
N PHE A 52 -20.74 4.27 7.02
CA PHE A 52 -20.12 4.13 5.69
C PHE A 52 -21.12 3.76 4.62
N ASN A 53 -22.02 2.83 4.88
CA ASN A 53 -23.03 2.41 3.90
C ASN A 53 -24.01 3.54 3.54
N CYS A 54 -24.39 4.36 4.53
CA CYS A 54 -25.33 5.47 4.34
C CYS A 54 -24.63 6.83 4.14
N TRP A 55 -23.30 6.89 4.16
CA TRP A 55 -22.51 8.13 4.13
C TRP A 55 -22.90 9.16 5.19
N GLN A 56 -23.43 8.68 6.34
CA GLN A 56 -23.90 9.51 7.43
C GLN A 56 -22.99 9.40 8.64
N GLY A 57 -22.52 10.55 9.13
CA GLY A 57 -21.69 10.61 10.35
C GLY A 57 -20.26 10.08 10.20
N VAL A 58 -19.81 9.81 8.97
CA VAL A 58 -18.41 9.47 8.71
C VAL A 58 -17.55 10.71 8.91
N ASN A 59 -16.59 10.64 9.83
CA ASN A 59 -15.67 11.72 10.12
C ASN A 59 -14.29 11.16 10.48
N GLN A 60 -13.34 12.08 10.72
CA GLN A 60 -11.96 11.72 11.04
C GLN A 60 -11.80 10.86 12.30
N ALA A 61 -12.75 10.89 13.23
CA ALA A 61 -12.74 10.11 14.47
C ALA A 61 -13.45 8.75 14.32
N THR A 62 -13.97 8.42 13.13
CA THR A 62 -14.61 7.12 12.90
C THR A 62 -13.55 6.02 13.01
N THR A 63 -13.78 5.04 13.88
CA THR A 63 -12.80 4.00 14.26
C THR A 63 -12.18 3.29 13.05
N TYR A 64 -12.97 2.96 12.04
CA TYR A 64 -12.46 2.30 10.84
C TYR A 64 -11.53 3.18 10.01
N ASN A 65 -11.83 4.50 9.90
CA ASN A 65 -10.96 5.45 9.22
C ASN A 65 -9.58 5.50 9.87
N ILE A 66 -9.55 5.64 11.21
CA ILE A 66 -8.29 5.68 11.97
C ILE A 66 -7.51 4.38 11.76
N GLN A 67 -8.17 3.23 11.88
CA GLN A 67 -7.48 1.94 11.80
C GLN A 67 -6.89 1.64 10.43
N ILE A 68 -7.56 2.01 9.34
CA ILE A 68 -7.02 1.84 7.98
C ILE A 68 -5.85 2.79 7.75
N TRP A 69 -5.99 4.02 8.20
CA TRP A 69 -4.91 5.00 8.13
C TRP A 69 -3.66 4.51 8.88
N ASP A 70 -3.81 4.15 10.14
CA ASP A 70 -2.69 3.72 10.99
C ASP A 70 -2.01 2.46 10.44
N SER A 71 -2.80 1.42 10.11
CA SER A 71 -2.25 0.19 9.55
C SER A 71 -1.60 0.40 8.18
N GLY A 72 -2.13 1.31 7.37
CA GLY A 72 -1.54 1.67 6.09
C GLY A 72 -0.18 2.35 6.24
N TYR A 73 -0.08 3.34 7.13
CA TYR A 73 1.20 4.01 7.38
C TYR A 73 2.22 3.12 8.11
N GLU A 74 1.78 2.22 8.99
CA GLU A 74 2.65 1.19 9.56
C GLU A 74 3.24 0.31 8.45
N MET A 75 2.41 -0.13 7.51
CA MET A 75 2.86 -0.92 6.36
C MET A 75 3.85 -0.16 5.47
N ILE A 76 3.56 1.11 5.15
CA ILE A 76 4.46 1.97 4.36
C ILE A 76 5.82 2.11 5.06
N ASN A 77 5.82 2.34 6.38
CA ASN A 77 7.06 2.45 7.14
C ASN A 77 7.87 1.14 7.13
N ARG A 78 7.22 -0.02 7.24
CA ARG A 78 7.91 -1.32 7.13
C ARG A 78 8.53 -1.54 5.74
N CYS A 79 7.83 -1.16 4.68
CA CYS A 79 8.40 -1.16 3.34
C CYS A 79 9.64 -0.25 3.26
N ASN A 80 9.57 0.96 3.82
CA ASN A 80 10.68 1.90 3.86
C ASN A 80 11.87 1.37 4.67
N VAL A 81 11.63 0.61 5.75
CA VAL A 81 12.70 -0.07 6.51
C VAL A 81 13.45 -1.08 5.63
N VAL A 82 12.75 -1.88 4.85
CA VAL A 82 13.39 -2.82 3.91
C VAL A 82 14.22 -2.07 2.87
N LEU A 83 13.64 -1.02 2.27
CA LEU A 83 14.30 -0.21 1.24
C LEU A 83 15.53 0.53 1.76
N GLY A 84 15.44 1.13 2.96
CA GLY A 84 16.50 1.98 3.49
C GLY A 84 17.62 1.21 4.23
N ARG A 85 17.43 -0.07 4.51
CA ARG A 85 18.42 -0.88 5.25
C ARG A 85 19.07 -2.00 4.44
N GLY A 86 18.63 -2.18 3.19
CA GLY A 86 19.17 -3.24 2.33
C GLY A 86 20.48 -2.89 1.62
N ASP A 87 20.83 -1.61 1.48
CA ASP A 87 22.03 -1.19 0.75
C ASP A 87 23.33 -1.67 1.40
N GLY A 88 23.35 -1.82 2.72
CA GLY A 88 24.52 -2.32 3.47
C GLY A 88 24.66 -3.84 3.49
N VAL A 89 23.71 -4.59 2.90
CA VAL A 89 23.72 -6.05 2.90
C VAL A 89 24.51 -6.57 1.69
N ASN A 90 25.43 -7.50 1.93
CA ASN A 90 26.20 -8.13 0.86
C ASN A 90 25.36 -9.17 0.11
N MET A 91 24.86 -8.81 -1.05
CA MET A 91 24.08 -9.66 -1.95
C MET A 91 24.22 -9.18 -3.40
N SER A 92 23.77 -9.97 -4.37
CA SER A 92 23.73 -9.53 -5.77
C SER A 92 22.71 -8.40 -5.98
N ASP A 93 23.01 -7.51 -6.92
CA ASP A 93 22.10 -6.41 -7.26
C ASP A 93 20.76 -6.92 -7.78
N GLU A 94 20.76 -8.03 -8.53
CA GLU A 94 19.55 -8.68 -8.99
C GLU A 94 18.64 -9.07 -7.80
N LYS A 95 19.21 -9.73 -6.79
CA LYS A 95 18.46 -10.16 -5.61
C LYS A 95 17.96 -8.97 -4.80
N ARG A 96 18.80 -7.95 -4.62
CA ARG A 96 18.44 -6.70 -3.95
C ARG A 96 17.26 -6.05 -4.66
N ASN A 97 17.34 -5.91 -5.98
CA ASN A 97 16.29 -5.30 -6.79
C ASN A 97 14.97 -6.09 -6.73
N GLN A 98 15.03 -7.43 -6.66
CA GLN A 98 13.85 -8.26 -6.46
C GLN A 98 13.21 -8.05 -5.07
N ILE A 99 14.01 -7.91 -4.01
CA ILE A 99 13.51 -7.62 -2.66
C ILE A 99 12.89 -6.22 -2.62
N TYR A 100 13.59 -5.24 -3.17
CA TYR A 100 13.10 -3.85 -3.25
C TYR A 100 11.84 -3.72 -4.11
N GLY A 101 11.77 -4.44 -5.22
CA GLY A 101 10.59 -4.47 -6.07
C GLY A 101 9.36 -4.99 -5.32
N GLN A 102 9.52 -6.03 -4.50
CA GLN A 102 8.42 -6.55 -3.69
C GLN A 102 7.97 -5.54 -2.61
N ALA A 103 8.93 -4.91 -1.90
CA ALA A 103 8.62 -3.89 -0.91
C ALA A 103 7.91 -2.67 -1.53
N ARG A 104 8.38 -2.19 -2.69
CA ARG A 104 7.77 -1.09 -3.45
C ARG A 104 6.37 -1.46 -3.95
N PHE A 105 6.15 -2.69 -4.39
CA PHE A 105 4.82 -3.16 -4.80
C PHE A 105 3.80 -3.00 -3.68
N PHE A 106 4.13 -3.47 -2.48
CA PHE A 106 3.22 -3.36 -1.33
C PHE A 106 3.04 -1.92 -0.86
N ARG A 107 4.09 -1.11 -0.93
CA ARG A 107 4.00 0.33 -0.63
C ARG A 107 3.06 1.03 -1.61
N ALA A 108 3.24 0.80 -2.90
CA ALA A 108 2.39 1.36 -3.95
C ALA A 108 0.92 0.95 -3.80
N TYR A 109 0.66 -0.35 -3.56
CA TYR A 109 -0.69 -0.85 -3.33
C TYR A 109 -1.36 -0.17 -2.12
N THR A 110 -0.63 -0.12 -1.00
CA THR A 110 -1.15 0.49 0.23
C THR A 110 -1.43 1.97 0.02
N MET A 111 -0.51 2.69 -0.61
CA MET A 111 -0.70 4.11 -0.92
C MET A 111 -1.86 4.33 -1.90
N PHE A 112 -2.07 3.44 -2.87
CA PHE A 112 -3.19 3.53 -3.79
C PHE A 112 -4.55 3.36 -3.07
N VAL A 113 -4.64 2.42 -2.13
CA VAL A 113 -5.84 2.27 -1.28
C VAL A 113 -6.08 3.52 -0.44
N LEU A 114 -5.04 4.02 0.24
CA LEU A 114 -5.15 5.22 1.07
C LEU A 114 -5.50 6.48 0.25
N LEU A 115 -4.91 6.63 -0.94
CA LEU A 115 -5.20 7.74 -1.85
C LEU A 115 -6.68 7.78 -2.25
N ARG A 116 -7.25 6.62 -2.58
CA ARG A 116 -8.67 6.51 -2.96
C ARG A 116 -9.62 6.85 -1.80
N LEU A 117 -9.21 6.58 -0.56
CA LEU A 117 -10.02 6.85 0.63
C LEU A 117 -9.84 8.26 1.20
N TYR A 118 -8.63 8.83 1.10
CA TYR A 118 -8.27 10.04 1.86
C TYR A 118 -7.76 11.18 0.98
N GLY A 119 -7.64 11.00 -0.32
CA GLY A 119 -7.04 11.99 -1.21
C GLY A 119 -5.52 12.03 -1.10
N GLY A 120 -4.90 13.18 -1.38
CA GLY A 120 -3.45 13.34 -1.31
C GLY A 120 -2.87 12.92 0.05
N LEU A 121 -1.68 12.32 0.07
CA LEU A 121 -1.08 11.68 1.23
C LEU A 121 0.21 12.36 1.68
N ALA A 122 0.57 12.20 2.95
CA ALA A 122 1.94 12.41 3.40
C ALA A 122 2.80 11.25 2.88
N ILE A 123 3.89 11.56 2.18
CA ILE A 123 4.77 10.54 1.56
C ILE A 123 6.07 10.46 2.36
N PRO A 124 6.21 9.48 3.30
CA PRO A 124 7.48 9.24 3.95
C PRO A 124 8.42 8.51 2.97
N GLU A 125 9.42 9.21 2.47
CA GLU A 125 10.39 8.66 1.50
C GLU A 125 11.41 7.74 2.18
N SER A 126 11.57 7.85 3.51
CA SER A 126 12.45 7.03 4.32
C SER A 126 11.72 6.46 5.54
N TYR A 127 12.32 5.44 6.16
CA TYR A 127 11.80 4.90 7.42
C TYR A 127 12.04 5.88 8.59
N THR A 128 11.11 5.89 9.53
CA THR A 128 11.17 6.75 10.70
C THR A 128 12.09 6.17 11.77
N VAL A 129 12.96 7.01 12.32
CA VAL A 129 13.81 6.69 13.47
C VAL A 129 13.55 7.72 14.56
N GLY A 130 12.94 7.29 15.66
CA GLY A 130 12.58 8.19 16.74
C GLY A 130 11.39 9.09 16.42
N LEU A 131 11.37 10.29 17.00
CA LEU A 131 10.28 11.27 16.83
C LEU A 131 10.63 12.40 15.85
N ASP A 132 11.84 12.43 15.34
CA ASP A 132 12.29 13.47 14.41
C ASP A 132 11.74 13.22 13.00
N GLY A 133 11.31 14.29 12.34
CA GLY A 133 10.85 14.22 10.95
C GLY A 133 9.45 13.60 10.76
N LEU A 134 8.63 13.54 11.82
CA LEU A 134 7.25 13.03 11.75
C LEU A 134 6.28 14.01 11.09
N GLU A 135 6.62 15.30 11.07
CA GLU A 135 5.79 16.31 10.42
C GLU A 135 6.04 16.34 8.91
N ILE A 136 5.38 15.42 8.20
CA ILE A 136 5.45 15.34 6.74
C ILE A 136 4.17 15.97 6.18
N PRO A 137 4.27 17.08 5.41
CA PRO A 137 3.10 17.69 4.81
C PRO A 137 2.44 16.75 3.80
N ARG A 138 1.13 16.84 3.68
CA ARG A 138 0.41 16.13 2.62
C ARG A 138 0.83 16.63 1.26
N LYS A 139 1.07 15.72 0.36
CA LYS A 139 1.23 15.97 -1.07
C LYS A 139 -0.14 16.08 -1.75
N THR A 140 -0.15 16.63 -2.93
CA THR A 140 -1.34 16.63 -3.77
C THR A 140 -1.71 15.21 -4.21
N VAL A 141 -2.91 15.05 -4.73
CA VAL A 141 -3.38 13.80 -5.31
C VAL A 141 -2.47 13.40 -6.48
N ASP A 142 -2.13 14.35 -7.36
CA ASP A 142 -1.26 14.08 -8.52
C ASP A 142 0.15 13.65 -8.10
N GLU A 143 0.78 14.36 -7.16
CA GLU A 143 2.10 13.97 -6.63
C GLU A 143 2.07 12.58 -5.99
N THR A 144 0.94 12.21 -5.36
CA THR A 144 0.77 10.89 -4.77
C THR A 144 0.64 9.82 -5.87
N TYR A 145 -0.11 10.08 -6.94
CA TYR A 145 -0.15 9.18 -8.10
C TYR A 145 1.22 9.01 -8.75
N ASP A 146 1.96 10.09 -8.94
CA ASP A 146 3.29 10.03 -9.54
C ASP A 146 4.24 9.16 -8.71
N PHE A 147 4.20 9.26 -7.39
CA PHE A 147 4.99 8.40 -6.50
C PHE A 147 4.59 6.92 -6.61
N ILE A 148 3.29 6.62 -6.63
CA ILE A 148 2.77 5.26 -6.82
C ILE A 148 3.22 4.68 -8.17
N ILE A 149 3.11 5.46 -9.23
CA ILE A 149 3.51 5.07 -10.59
C ILE A 149 5.02 4.76 -10.62
N GLN A 150 5.84 5.62 -10.03
CA GLN A 150 7.30 5.42 -9.96
C GLN A 150 7.66 4.11 -9.25
N ASP A 151 6.99 3.79 -8.14
CA ASP A 151 7.20 2.52 -7.44
C ASP A 151 6.81 1.32 -8.31
N LEU A 152 5.69 1.40 -9.03
CA LEU A 152 5.22 0.31 -9.90
C LEU A 152 6.09 0.14 -11.15
N GLU A 153 6.60 1.22 -11.74
CA GLU A 153 7.56 1.14 -12.84
C GLU A 153 8.85 0.46 -12.42
N TYR A 154 9.36 0.78 -11.22
CA TYR A 154 10.49 0.05 -10.64
C TYR A 154 10.18 -1.44 -10.48
N CYS A 155 8.98 -1.80 -10.01
CA CYS A 155 8.56 -3.20 -9.89
C CYS A 155 8.53 -3.92 -11.24
N ILE A 156 8.01 -3.27 -12.28
CA ILE A 156 7.94 -3.83 -13.65
C ILE A 156 9.34 -4.07 -14.23
N ALA A 157 10.29 -3.18 -13.92
CA ALA A 157 11.66 -3.31 -14.39
C ALA A 157 12.43 -4.44 -13.69
N ASN A 158 12.16 -4.68 -12.40
CA ASN A 158 13.02 -5.50 -11.55
C ASN A 158 12.39 -6.80 -11.03
N LEU A 159 11.06 -6.94 -11.07
CA LEU A 159 10.42 -8.16 -10.60
C LEU A 159 10.39 -9.23 -11.69
N PRO A 160 10.65 -10.49 -11.33
CA PRO A 160 10.45 -11.62 -12.20
C PRO A 160 8.98 -11.78 -12.60
N THR A 161 8.76 -12.43 -13.76
CA THR A 161 7.45 -12.95 -14.11
C THR A 161 7.06 -14.10 -13.18
N ARG A 162 5.78 -14.44 -13.14
CA ARG A 162 5.31 -15.56 -12.31
C ARG A 162 6.01 -16.88 -12.64
N SER A 163 6.28 -17.14 -13.91
CA SER A 163 6.98 -18.34 -14.35
C SER A 163 8.44 -18.38 -13.91
N GLN A 164 9.10 -17.22 -13.85
CA GLN A 164 10.48 -17.09 -13.40
C GLN A 164 10.65 -17.24 -11.88
N TRP A 165 9.61 -16.97 -11.10
CA TRP A 165 9.63 -17.21 -9.65
C TRP A 165 9.72 -18.69 -9.27
N GLY A 166 9.33 -19.59 -10.17
CA GLY A 166 9.33 -21.04 -9.96
C GLY A 166 8.20 -21.56 -9.06
N SER A 167 8.14 -22.87 -8.91
CA SER A 167 7.15 -23.54 -8.06
C SER A 167 7.40 -23.23 -6.57
N GLY A 168 6.34 -22.96 -5.82
CA GLY A 168 6.43 -22.64 -4.39
C GLY A 168 6.56 -21.13 -4.09
N SER A 169 6.72 -20.28 -5.09
CA SER A 169 6.84 -18.82 -4.93
C SER A 169 5.65 -18.05 -5.52
N TYR A 170 4.50 -18.69 -5.68
CA TYR A 170 3.30 -18.09 -6.28
C TYR A 170 2.70 -16.92 -5.49
N TYR A 171 3.06 -16.78 -4.22
CA TYR A 171 2.63 -15.70 -3.35
C TYR A 171 3.44 -14.41 -3.55
N LYS A 172 4.60 -14.49 -4.20
CA LYS A 172 5.48 -13.33 -4.39
C LYS A 172 4.90 -12.35 -5.40
N ALA A 173 5.07 -11.06 -5.13
CA ALA A 173 4.73 -10.02 -6.08
C ALA A 173 5.52 -10.24 -7.39
N SER A 174 4.83 -10.17 -8.52
CA SER A 174 5.41 -10.44 -9.83
C SER A 174 5.30 -9.22 -10.74
N LYS A 175 6.08 -9.22 -11.82
CA LYS A 175 6.00 -8.21 -12.89
C LYS A 175 4.55 -8.04 -13.39
N GLY A 176 3.84 -9.15 -13.63
CA GLY A 176 2.45 -9.11 -14.09
C GLY A 176 1.49 -8.49 -13.07
N ALA A 177 1.70 -8.73 -11.77
CA ALA A 177 0.92 -8.09 -10.71
C ALA A 177 1.14 -6.57 -10.68
N ALA A 178 2.39 -6.13 -10.85
CA ALA A 178 2.72 -4.70 -10.91
C ALA A 178 2.11 -4.03 -12.15
N GLN A 179 2.12 -4.70 -13.31
CA GLN A 179 1.49 -4.20 -14.53
C GLN A 179 -0.04 -4.07 -14.38
N ALA A 180 -0.68 -5.05 -13.77
CA ALA A 180 -2.12 -5.02 -13.52
C ALA A 180 -2.50 -3.87 -12.58
N LEU A 181 -1.76 -3.71 -11.47
CA LEU A 181 -1.98 -2.61 -10.53
C LEU A 181 -1.72 -1.24 -11.19
N LEU A 182 -0.68 -1.12 -12.01
CA LEU A 182 -0.40 0.13 -12.74
C LEU A 182 -1.53 0.49 -13.71
N GLY A 183 -2.12 -0.51 -14.37
CA GLY A 183 -3.31 -0.33 -15.23
C GLY A 183 -4.50 0.23 -14.43
N ASP A 184 -4.77 -0.32 -13.25
CA ASP A 184 -5.83 0.16 -12.35
C ASP A 184 -5.56 1.59 -11.84
N VAL A 185 -4.32 1.89 -11.49
CA VAL A 185 -3.87 3.24 -11.10
C VAL A 185 -4.12 4.26 -12.21
N TYR A 186 -3.77 3.93 -13.46
CA TYR A 186 -4.01 4.84 -14.59
C TYR A 186 -5.50 5.01 -14.92
N LEU A 187 -6.28 3.93 -14.84
CA LEU A 187 -7.73 4.01 -15.05
C LEU A 187 -8.38 4.90 -14.00
N THR A 188 -8.03 4.70 -12.73
CA THR A 188 -8.57 5.50 -11.62
C THR A 188 -8.16 6.96 -11.74
N ARG A 189 -6.90 7.24 -12.04
CA ARG A 189 -6.41 8.60 -12.27
C ARG A 189 -7.12 9.28 -13.47
N GLY A 190 -7.38 8.52 -14.53
CA GLY A 190 -8.07 9.01 -15.72
C GLY A 190 -9.55 9.34 -15.50
N CYS A 191 -10.15 8.80 -14.41
CA CYS A 191 -11.53 9.11 -14.02
C CYS A 191 -11.66 10.32 -13.07
N MET A 192 -10.56 11.05 -12.81
CA MET A 192 -10.60 12.25 -11.97
C MET A 192 -11.17 13.44 -12.78
N ASP A 193 -11.95 14.28 -12.10
CA ASP A 193 -12.40 15.54 -12.66
C ASP A 193 -11.29 16.62 -12.60
N ASN A 194 -11.57 17.81 -13.15
CA ASN A 194 -10.65 18.94 -13.12
C ASN A 194 -10.30 19.43 -11.70
N ASN A 195 -11.03 19.00 -10.67
CA ASN A 195 -10.78 19.31 -9.26
C ASN A 195 -10.07 18.17 -8.53
N ASN A 196 -9.52 17.20 -9.25
CA ASN A 196 -8.90 15.98 -8.69
C ASN A 196 -9.84 15.16 -7.79
N THR A 197 -11.13 15.18 -8.10
CA THR A 197 -12.11 14.32 -7.42
C THR A 197 -12.19 12.99 -8.15
N VAL A 198 -11.99 11.89 -7.43
CA VAL A 198 -12.12 10.55 -8.01
C VAL A 198 -13.58 10.13 -7.95
N TYR A 199 -14.14 9.76 -9.10
CA TYR A 199 -15.46 9.15 -9.19
C TYR A 199 -15.30 7.63 -9.16
N PHE A 200 -16.02 6.97 -8.26
CA PHE A 200 -16.07 5.52 -8.10
C PHE A 200 -17.29 4.94 -8.81
#